data_19964703f973eded93d3ccdc9b943335
#
_entry.id   19964703f973eded93d3ccdc9b943335
#
_cell.length_a   1.000
_cell.length_b   1.000
_cell.length_c   1.000
_cell.angle_alpha   90.00
_cell.angle_beta   90.00
_cell.angle_gamma   90.00
#
_symmetry.space_group_name_H-M   'P 1'
#
loop_
_entity.id
_entity.type
_entity.pdbx_description
1 polymer ?
#
loop_
_entity_poly.entity_id
_entity_poly.type
_entity_poly.pdbx_seq_one_letter_code
_entity_poly.pdbx_strand_id
1 'polypeptide(L)'
;MQSQARVSLLASPPRARGPVRYADRGPLDRELAAYRGALSGQAGKFAETFWTAPSPGIVASAMQNDHYDSLSDYVNAVADALRIEYEAIVAAGHVLQIDAPDLAMERHRLFAERPLEDFLAFVELVVSALNRALAGVPREKVRLHVCWGNYEGPHTFDVPLEELASRLYEAKVGALVLSMANPRHAHEHSTLAKQPPPGDWNLVAGVIDTTTNYVEHPEVVAERVETAAKAVGDPRRVLAGTDCGFDTSTGFGIVAEEIVWEKLRALSAGAELATRRLL
;
A
#
# COMPACT_ATOMS: atom_id res chain seq x y z
N MET A 1 23.52 15.34 -4.09
CA MET A 1 22.57 14.39 -3.49
C MET A 1 21.09 14.81 -3.62
N GLN A 2 20.77 16.01 -4.04
CA GLN A 2 19.38 16.47 -4.26
C GLN A 2 18.73 16.01 -5.58
N SER A 3 19.46 15.37 -6.49
CA SER A 3 18.98 15.08 -7.84
C SER A 3 18.15 13.79 -7.99
N GLN A 4 18.28 12.83 -7.08
CA GLN A 4 17.58 11.54 -7.22
C GLN A 4 16.10 11.60 -6.78
N ALA A 5 15.73 12.48 -5.86
CA ALA A 5 14.34 12.65 -5.44
C ALA A 5 13.45 13.35 -6.48
N ARG A 6 14.03 13.93 -7.52
CA ARG A 6 13.33 14.65 -8.61
C ARG A 6 13.17 13.88 -9.91
N VAL A 7 13.60 12.64 -9.97
CA VAL A 7 13.40 11.84 -11.18
C VAL A 7 11.94 11.41 -11.22
N SER A 8 11.12 12.16 -11.94
CA SER A 8 9.86 11.64 -12.46
C SER A 8 10.21 10.38 -13.24
N LEU A 9 9.64 9.24 -12.89
CA LEU A 9 9.77 7.99 -13.65
C LEU A 9 9.32 8.17 -15.12
N LEU A 10 8.61 9.27 -15.40
CA LEU A 10 8.19 9.68 -16.73
C LEU A 10 8.89 10.99 -17.08
N ALA A 11 9.77 10.95 -18.08
CA ALA A 11 10.41 12.16 -18.62
C ALA A 11 9.40 13.20 -19.12
N SER A 12 8.18 12.77 -19.46
CA SER A 12 7.03 13.61 -19.82
C SER A 12 5.77 12.98 -19.23
N PRO A 13 5.30 13.42 -18.06
CA PRO A 13 4.10 12.86 -17.44
C PRO A 13 2.87 13.11 -18.32
N PRO A 14 1.95 12.16 -18.40
CA PRO A 14 0.68 12.34 -19.08
C PRO A 14 -0.12 13.48 -18.47
N ARG A 15 -1.08 14.03 -19.24
CA ARG A 15 -1.89 15.17 -18.83
C ARG A 15 -3.37 14.89 -19.03
N ALA A 16 -4.17 15.17 -18.00
CA ALA A 16 -5.62 15.17 -18.10
C ALA A 16 -6.07 16.46 -18.81
N ARG A 17 -6.40 16.36 -20.11
CA ARG A 17 -6.88 17.47 -20.95
C ARG A 17 -8.38 17.43 -21.19
N GLY A 18 -9.09 16.56 -20.52
CA GLY A 18 -10.53 16.37 -20.60
C GLY A 18 -11.02 15.59 -19.40
N PRO A 19 -12.35 15.30 -19.32
CA PRO A 19 -12.91 14.56 -18.21
C PRO A 19 -12.30 13.17 -18.09
N VAL A 20 -11.81 12.83 -16.88
CA VAL A 20 -11.31 11.50 -16.56
C VAL A 20 -12.48 10.50 -16.53
N ARG A 21 -12.31 9.37 -17.20
CA ARG A 21 -13.30 8.29 -17.26
C ARG A 21 -12.58 6.94 -17.31
N TYR A 22 -13.21 5.92 -16.77
CA TYR A 22 -12.77 4.54 -17.00
C TYR A 22 -13.06 4.16 -18.45
N ALA A 23 -12.03 3.99 -19.27
CA ALA A 23 -12.19 3.91 -20.72
C ALA A 23 -12.73 2.56 -21.20
N ASP A 24 -12.15 1.46 -20.67
CA ASP A 24 -12.48 0.09 -21.07
C ASP A 24 -12.19 -0.88 -19.94
N ARG A 25 -13.17 -1.68 -19.60
CA ARG A 25 -13.05 -2.70 -18.57
C ARG A 25 -12.44 -4.02 -19.08
N GLY A 26 -12.39 -4.20 -20.40
CA GLY A 26 -11.91 -5.44 -21.02
C GLY A 26 -10.53 -5.90 -20.58
N PRO A 27 -9.51 -5.05 -20.44
CA PRO A 27 -8.22 -5.44 -19.87
C PRO A 27 -8.33 -6.04 -18.46
N LEU A 28 -9.00 -5.36 -17.53
CA LEU A 28 -9.22 -5.84 -16.18
C LEU A 28 -9.96 -7.19 -16.15
N ASP A 29 -11.02 -7.33 -16.94
CA ASP A 29 -11.78 -8.58 -17.00
C ASP A 29 -10.92 -9.76 -17.50
N ARG A 30 -10.00 -9.53 -18.45
CA ARG A 30 -9.05 -10.55 -18.91
C ARG A 30 -8.04 -10.93 -17.82
N GLU A 31 -7.51 -9.95 -17.10
CA GLU A 31 -6.55 -10.18 -16.00
C GLU A 31 -7.21 -10.96 -14.86
N LEU A 32 -8.41 -10.57 -14.42
CA LEU A 32 -9.16 -11.29 -13.40
C LEU A 32 -9.52 -12.72 -13.84
N ALA A 33 -9.83 -12.93 -15.13
CA ALA A 33 -10.08 -14.25 -15.68
C ALA A 33 -8.81 -15.12 -15.70
N ALA A 34 -7.65 -14.55 -16.08
CA ALA A 34 -6.36 -15.22 -16.06
C ALA A 34 -5.97 -15.61 -14.63
N TYR A 35 -6.14 -14.72 -13.65
CA TYR A 35 -5.87 -14.99 -12.24
C TYR A 35 -6.77 -16.10 -11.69
N ARG A 36 -8.06 -16.06 -12.00
CA ARG A 36 -8.99 -17.14 -11.65
C ARG A 36 -8.54 -18.48 -12.25
N GLY A 37 -8.07 -18.47 -13.50
CA GLY A 37 -7.51 -19.65 -14.17
C GLY A 37 -6.28 -20.19 -13.43
N ALA A 38 -5.37 -19.32 -12.99
CA ALA A 38 -4.18 -19.70 -12.22
C ALA A 38 -4.52 -20.26 -10.84
N LEU A 39 -5.61 -19.79 -10.21
CA LEU A 39 -6.11 -20.30 -8.93
C LEU A 39 -6.88 -21.62 -9.08
N SER A 40 -7.29 -21.98 -10.28
CA SER A 40 -7.97 -23.26 -10.51
C SER A 40 -7.03 -24.42 -10.16
N GLY A 41 -7.50 -25.38 -9.37
CA GLY A 41 -6.68 -26.47 -8.83
C GLY A 41 -5.83 -26.10 -7.58
N GLN A 42 -5.93 -24.87 -7.06
CA GLN A 42 -5.26 -24.43 -5.84
C GLN A 42 -6.23 -24.32 -4.64
N ALA A 43 -7.42 -24.90 -4.76
CA ALA A 43 -8.44 -24.82 -3.71
C ALA A 43 -7.89 -25.29 -2.35
N GLY A 44 -8.13 -24.49 -1.30
CA GLY A 44 -7.67 -24.75 0.07
C GLY A 44 -6.21 -24.42 0.36
N LYS A 45 -5.41 -24.00 -0.63
CA LYS A 45 -4.01 -23.57 -0.39
C LYS A 45 -3.92 -22.14 0.15
N PHE A 46 -4.89 -21.30 -0.13
CA PHE A 46 -4.96 -19.91 0.31
C PHE A 46 -6.26 -19.69 1.07
N ALA A 47 -6.17 -18.99 2.20
CA ALA A 47 -7.35 -18.58 2.95
C ALA A 47 -8.13 -17.50 2.18
N GLU A 48 -7.41 -16.52 1.65
CA GLU A 48 -7.92 -15.45 0.79
C GLU A 48 -6.89 -15.10 -0.28
N THR A 49 -7.34 -14.47 -1.34
CA THR A 49 -6.49 -13.87 -2.37
C THR A 49 -6.75 -12.38 -2.45
N PHE A 50 -5.77 -11.61 -2.87
CA PHE A 50 -5.94 -10.17 -3.03
C PHE A 50 -5.48 -9.73 -4.41
N TRP A 51 -5.97 -8.56 -4.80
CA TRP A 51 -5.62 -7.88 -6.05
C TRP A 51 -5.35 -6.41 -5.77
N THR A 52 -4.30 -5.86 -6.37
CA THR A 52 -3.90 -4.47 -6.15
C THR A 52 -4.54 -3.52 -7.16
N ALA A 53 -4.86 -2.31 -6.70
CA ALA A 53 -5.27 -1.19 -7.54
C ALA A 53 -4.69 0.11 -6.97
N PRO A 54 -4.42 1.13 -7.83
CA PRO A 54 -3.84 2.38 -7.36
C PRO A 54 -4.84 3.22 -6.55
N SER A 55 -4.34 4.08 -5.66
CA SER A 55 -5.12 5.14 -5.04
C SER A 55 -5.46 6.26 -6.06
N PRO A 56 -6.51 7.06 -5.83
CA PRO A 56 -6.75 8.25 -6.66
C PRO A 56 -5.61 9.27 -6.57
N GLY A 57 -4.94 9.35 -5.41
CA GLY A 57 -3.85 10.30 -5.20
C GLY A 57 -2.60 9.94 -5.99
N ILE A 58 -2.20 8.66 -6.06
CA ILE A 58 -1.02 8.27 -6.86
C ILE A 58 -1.26 8.50 -8.36
N VAL A 59 -2.47 8.26 -8.86
CA VAL A 59 -2.82 8.56 -10.25
C VAL A 59 -2.75 10.07 -10.51
N ALA A 60 -3.34 10.87 -9.62
CA ALA A 60 -3.32 12.34 -9.73
C ALA A 60 -1.91 12.93 -9.60
N SER A 61 -1.03 12.29 -8.81
CA SER A 61 0.38 12.70 -8.67
C SER A 61 1.22 12.34 -9.90
N ALA A 62 0.89 11.24 -10.57
CA ALA A 62 1.60 10.77 -11.77
C ALA A 62 1.14 11.47 -13.06
N MET A 63 -0.08 11.99 -13.11
CA MET A 63 -0.70 12.62 -14.27
C MET A 63 -1.07 14.07 -13.96
N GLN A 64 -0.57 15.02 -14.74
CA GLN A 64 -0.82 16.45 -14.51
C GLN A 64 -2.26 16.84 -14.86
N ASN A 65 -2.83 17.74 -14.07
CA ASN A 65 -4.16 18.31 -14.30
C ASN A 65 -4.09 19.55 -15.20
N ASP A 66 -4.62 19.46 -16.42
CA ASP A 66 -4.81 20.57 -17.36
C ASP A 66 -6.30 20.81 -17.67
N HIS A 67 -7.25 20.22 -16.91
CA HIS A 67 -8.68 20.27 -17.25
C HIS A 67 -9.57 20.73 -16.09
N TYR A 68 -9.29 20.32 -14.87
CA TYR A 68 -10.14 20.60 -13.71
C TYR A 68 -9.67 21.88 -13.00
N ASP A 69 -10.63 22.68 -12.49
CA ASP A 69 -10.36 23.96 -11.84
C ASP A 69 -9.66 23.79 -10.47
N SER A 70 -9.84 22.64 -9.83
CA SER A 70 -9.21 22.36 -8.54
C SER A 70 -8.59 20.96 -8.48
N LEU A 71 -7.60 20.79 -7.58
CA LEU A 71 -7.04 19.46 -7.27
C LEU A 71 -8.12 18.51 -6.72
N SER A 72 -9.05 19.05 -5.92
CA SER A 72 -10.15 18.27 -5.35
C SER A 72 -11.06 17.69 -6.43
N ASP A 73 -11.45 18.51 -7.42
CA ASP A 73 -12.29 18.05 -8.53
C ASP A 73 -11.57 16.96 -9.35
N TYR A 74 -10.28 17.16 -9.58
CA TYR A 74 -9.46 16.19 -10.31
C TYR A 74 -9.33 14.87 -9.58
N VAL A 75 -8.93 14.87 -8.31
CA VAL A 75 -8.77 13.65 -7.49
C VAL A 75 -10.10 12.92 -7.34
N ASN A 76 -11.21 13.65 -7.16
CA ASN A 76 -12.55 13.06 -7.11
C ASN A 76 -12.97 12.43 -8.44
N ALA A 77 -12.64 13.04 -9.57
CA ALA A 77 -12.92 12.45 -10.89
C ALA A 77 -12.12 11.16 -11.13
N VAL A 78 -10.86 11.11 -10.68
CA VAL A 78 -10.04 9.89 -10.69
C VAL A 78 -10.66 8.83 -9.78
N ALA A 79 -11.10 9.18 -8.58
CA ALA A 79 -11.75 8.27 -7.65
C ALA A 79 -13.04 7.66 -8.23
N ASP A 80 -13.87 8.47 -8.89
CA ASP A 80 -15.08 7.99 -9.55
C ASP A 80 -14.78 7.01 -10.69
N ALA A 81 -13.70 7.21 -11.42
CA ALA A 81 -13.25 6.28 -12.46
C ALA A 81 -12.74 4.97 -11.85
N LEU A 82 -11.90 5.04 -10.81
CA LEU A 82 -11.31 3.86 -10.13
C LEU A 82 -12.36 3.01 -9.40
N ARG A 83 -13.49 3.57 -8.98
CA ARG A 83 -14.60 2.81 -8.38
C ARG A 83 -14.98 1.59 -9.19
N ILE A 84 -15.02 1.71 -10.53
CA ILE A 84 -15.39 0.62 -11.43
C ILE A 84 -14.45 -0.57 -11.29
N GLU A 85 -13.15 -0.28 -11.11
CA GLU A 85 -12.13 -1.29 -10.91
C GLU A 85 -12.21 -1.90 -9.51
N TYR A 86 -12.36 -1.08 -8.48
CA TYR A 86 -12.48 -1.55 -7.09
C TYR A 86 -13.67 -2.49 -6.89
N GLU A 87 -14.83 -2.11 -7.40
CA GLU A 87 -16.05 -2.94 -7.36
C GLU A 87 -15.86 -4.26 -8.14
N ALA A 88 -15.20 -4.22 -9.30
CA ALA A 88 -14.96 -5.41 -10.10
C ALA A 88 -14.02 -6.42 -9.42
N ILE A 89 -12.95 -5.95 -8.77
CA ILE A 89 -12.00 -6.78 -8.03
C ILE A 89 -12.71 -7.51 -6.88
N VAL A 90 -13.50 -6.79 -6.09
CA VAL A 90 -14.23 -7.37 -4.97
C VAL A 90 -15.35 -8.29 -5.43
N ALA A 91 -16.06 -7.95 -6.50
CA ALA A 91 -17.06 -8.82 -7.13
C ALA A 91 -16.46 -10.11 -7.69
N ALA A 92 -15.19 -10.11 -8.09
CA ALA A 92 -14.45 -11.30 -8.50
C ALA A 92 -14.06 -12.22 -7.31
N GLY A 93 -14.31 -11.81 -6.06
CA GLY A 93 -14.07 -12.58 -4.84
C GLY A 93 -12.72 -12.31 -4.17
N HIS A 94 -11.98 -11.29 -4.63
CA HIS A 94 -10.67 -10.93 -4.07
C HIS A 94 -10.78 -9.83 -3.01
N VAL A 95 -9.83 -9.81 -2.08
CA VAL A 95 -9.57 -8.63 -1.25
C VAL A 95 -8.93 -7.57 -2.15
N LEU A 96 -9.46 -6.37 -2.13
CA LEU A 96 -8.87 -5.21 -2.80
C LEU A 96 -7.74 -4.64 -1.92
N GLN A 97 -6.52 -4.59 -2.45
CA GLN A 97 -5.46 -3.79 -1.86
C GLN A 97 -5.34 -2.48 -2.64
N ILE A 98 -5.52 -1.36 -1.96
CA ILE A 98 -5.29 -0.06 -2.56
C ILE A 98 -3.84 0.34 -2.27
N ASP A 99 -3.03 0.46 -3.32
CA ASP A 99 -1.66 0.95 -3.20
C ASP A 99 -1.67 2.47 -3.21
N ALA A 100 -1.37 3.05 -2.05
CA ALA A 100 -1.42 4.48 -1.78
C ALA A 100 -0.08 5.03 -1.24
N PRO A 101 1.04 4.89 -1.97
CA PRO A 101 2.30 5.48 -1.56
C PRO A 101 2.24 7.01 -1.48
N ASP A 102 1.33 7.62 -2.21
CA ASP A 102 1.07 9.06 -2.21
C ASP A 102 0.71 9.61 -0.82
N LEU A 103 0.11 8.79 0.05
CA LEU A 103 -0.24 9.18 1.42
C LEU A 103 0.97 9.34 2.36
N ALA A 104 2.17 8.92 1.94
CA ALA A 104 3.41 9.13 2.68
C ALA A 104 4.54 9.65 1.77
N MET A 105 4.79 9.01 0.63
CA MET A 105 5.91 9.31 -0.27
C MET A 105 5.86 10.74 -0.83
N GLU A 106 4.68 11.29 -1.13
CA GLU A 106 4.60 12.61 -1.73
C GLU A 106 5.09 13.73 -0.80
N ARG A 107 5.23 13.47 0.51
CA ARG A 107 5.87 14.41 1.44
C ARG A 107 7.27 14.81 1.00
N HIS A 108 8.09 13.88 0.54
CA HIS A 108 9.45 14.15 0.08
C HIS A 108 9.57 14.34 -1.44
N ARG A 109 8.44 14.26 -2.18
CA ARG A 109 8.37 14.50 -3.63
C ARG A 109 7.66 15.82 -3.97
N LEU A 110 6.34 15.77 -4.16
CA LEU A 110 5.55 16.96 -4.57
C LEU A 110 5.49 18.03 -3.48
N PHE A 111 5.57 17.62 -2.21
CA PHE A 111 5.48 18.52 -1.05
C PHE A 111 6.82 18.75 -0.34
N ALA A 112 7.96 18.41 -0.96
CA ALA A 112 9.29 18.49 -0.33
C ALA A 112 9.64 19.91 0.16
N GLU A 113 9.25 20.95 -0.59
CA GLU A 113 9.54 22.34 -0.29
C GLU A 113 8.32 23.09 0.28
N ARG A 114 7.22 22.38 0.59
CA ARG A 114 5.98 22.95 1.10
C ARG A 114 5.83 22.72 2.60
N PRO A 115 5.03 23.54 3.31
CA PRO A 115 4.67 23.25 4.70
C PRO A 115 4.09 21.85 4.87
N LEU A 116 4.28 21.24 6.05
CA LEU A 116 3.73 19.93 6.35
C LEU A 116 2.20 19.91 6.24
N GLU A 117 1.56 20.99 6.68
CA GLU A 117 0.11 21.17 6.65
C GLU A 117 -0.48 21.03 5.25
N ASP A 118 0.24 21.51 4.22
CA ASP A 118 -0.19 21.36 2.82
C ASP A 118 -0.20 19.89 2.39
N PHE A 119 0.78 19.13 2.82
CA PHE A 119 0.83 17.69 2.58
C PHE A 119 -0.26 16.96 3.35
N LEU A 120 -0.47 17.31 4.62
CA LEU A 120 -1.53 16.69 5.43
C LEU A 120 -2.93 16.99 4.88
N ALA A 121 -3.17 18.18 4.35
CA ALA A 121 -4.41 18.50 3.64
C ALA A 121 -4.58 17.68 2.35
N PHE A 122 -3.48 17.38 1.65
CA PHE A 122 -3.52 16.46 0.51
C PHE A 122 -3.87 15.04 0.94
N VAL A 123 -3.31 14.54 2.05
CA VAL A 123 -3.67 13.23 2.62
C VAL A 123 -5.16 13.15 2.94
N GLU A 124 -5.71 14.17 3.60
CA GLU A 124 -7.14 14.25 3.92
C GLU A 124 -8.02 14.25 2.66
N LEU A 125 -7.62 14.99 1.64
CA LEU A 125 -8.30 14.99 0.34
C LEU A 125 -8.32 13.59 -0.30
N VAL A 126 -7.17 12.91 -0.32
CA VAL A 126 -7.08 11.57 -0.92
C VAL A 126 -7.89 10.55 -0.13
N VAL A 127 -7.83 10.57 1.21
CA VAL A 127 -8.64 9.68 2.06
C VAL A 127 -10.14 9.91 1.84
N SER A 128 -10.57 11.17 1.70
CA SER A 128 -11.95 11.50 1.35
C SER A 128 -12.36 10.95 -0.02
N ALA A 129 -11.50 11.09 -1.03
CA ALA A 129 -11.72 10.56 -2.37
C ALA A 129 -11.74 9.02 -2.41
N LEU A 130 -10.87 8.37 -1.63
CA LEU A 130 -10.90 6.91 -1.43
C LEU A 130 -12.24 6.46 -0.83
N ASN A 131 -12.70 7.12 0.22
CA ASN A 131 -13.99 6.83 0.85
C ASN A 131 -15.16 6.99 -0.12
N ARG A 132 -15.08 7.97 -1.03
CA ARG A 132 -16.04 8.16 -2.13
C ARG A 132 -16.00 6.99 -3.12
N ALA A 133 -14.81 6.56 -3.55
CA ALA A 133 -14.66 5.43 -4.46
C ALA A 133 -15.12 4.10 -3.84
N LEU A 134 -14.98 3.94 -2.54
CA LEU A 134 -15.30 2.73 -1.78
C LEU A 134 -16.75 2.68 -1.27
N ALA A 135 -17.62 3.64 -1.61
CA ALA A 135 -18.96 3.75 -1.04
C ALA A 135 -19.84 2.49 -1.21
N GLY A 136 -19.60 1.68 -2.26
CA GLY A 136 -20.31 0.42 -2.53
C GLY A 136 -19.51 -0.84 -2.15
N VAL A 137 -18.32 -0.71 -1.57
CA VAL A 137 -17.40 -1.83 -1.29
C VAL A 137 -17.41 -2.16 0.20
N PRO A 138 -17.63 -3.43 0.60
CA PRO A 138 -17.52 -3.85 1.99
C PRO A 138 -16.10 -3.59 2.52
N ARG A 139 -15.98 -2.83 3.61
CA ARG A 139 -14.70 -2.38 4.16
C ARG A 139 -13.76 -3.55 4.53
N GLU A 140 -14.32 -4.65 5.01
CA GLU A 140 -13.58 -5.87 5.38
C GLU A 140 -12.92 -6.57 4.18
N LYS A 141 -13.32 -6.19 2.97
CA LYS A 141 -12.70 -6.64 1.70
C LYS A 141 -11.68 -5.64 1.15
N VAL A 142 -11.31 -4.61 1.91
CA VAL A 142 -10.36 -3.58 1.49
C VAL A 142 -9.22 -3.48 2.48
N ARG A 143 -7.99 -3.43 1.98
CA ARG A 143 -6.80 -3.08 2.73
C ARG A 143 -6.06 -1.92 2.06
N LEU A 144 -5.57 -0.99 2.84
CA LEU A 144 -4.86 0.20 2.38
C LEU A 144 -3.36 0.02 2.60
N HIS A 145 -2.59 -0.01 1.52
CA HIS A 145 -1.13 -0.06 1.58
C HIS A 145 -0.56 1.35 1.54
N VAL A 146 0.17 1.71 2.59
CA VAL A 146 0.86 2.99 2.72
C VAL A 146 2.36 2.73 2.89
N CYS A 147 3.16 3.35 2.06
CA CYS A 147 4.62 3.26 2.13
C CYS A 147 5.27 4.60 1.76
N TRP A 148 6.52 4.73 2.12
CA TRP A 148 7.33 5.94 1.85
C TRP A 148 8.11 5.86 0.54
N GLY A 149 7.79 4.88 -0.31
CA GLY A 149 8.50 4.58 -1.56
C GLY A 149 9.42 3.37 -1.42
N ASN A 150 9.30 2.45 -2.38
CA ASN A 150 10.09 1.21 -2.41
C ASN A 150 11.36 1.40 -3.25
N TYR A 151 12.32 2.14 -2.73
CA TYR A 151 13.61 2.39 -3.37
C TYR A 151 14.74 2.38 -2.35
N GLU A 152 15.93 2.01 -2.77
CA GLU A 152 17.13 2.12 -1.95
C GLU A 152 17.60 3.59 -1.90
N GLY A 153 17.44 4.20 -0.74
CA GLY A 153 17.80 5.60 -0.55
C GLY A 153 17.81 6.00 0.93
N PRO A 154 18.25 7.22 1.26
CA PRO A 154 18.44 7.64 2.66
C PRO A 154 17.14 7.83 3.44
N HIS A 155 16.01 8.09 2.78
CA HIS A 155 14.69 8.28 3.42
C HIS A 155 14.65 9.28 4.58
N THR A 156 15.53 10.30 4.56
CA THR A 156 15.71 11.25 5.67
C THR A 156 14.63 12.34 5.74
N PHE A 157 13.81 12.45 4.69
CA PHE A 157 12.72 13.43 4.57
C PHE A 157 11.34 12.80 4.65
N ASP A 158 11.26 11.53 5.00
CA ASP A 158 10.00 10.83 5.15
C ASP A 158 9.20 11.43 6.32
N VAL A 159 7.89 11.53 6.12
CA VAL A 159 6.97 11.96 7.18
C VAL A 159 6.84 10.85 8.22
N PRO A 160 6.90 11.14 9.54
CA PRO A 160 6.64 10.16 10.58
C PRO A 160 5.20 9.62 10.51
N LEU A 161 5.01 8.33 10.84
CA LEU A 161 3.67 7.74 10.91
C LEU A 161 2.77 8.46 11.93
N GLU A 162 3.34 9.04 12.98
CA GLU A 162 2.63 9.81 14.02
C GLU A 162 1.79 10.96 13.42
N GLU A 163 2.30 11.60 12.36
CA GLU A 163 1.61 12.70 11.66
C GLU A 163 0.48 12.18 10.75
N LEU A 164 0.55 10.94 10.33
CA LEU A 164 -0.36 10.34 9.35
C LEU A 164 -1.48 9.52 10.00
N ALA A 165 -1.19 8.83 11.11
CA ALA A 165 -2.01 7.76 11.64
C ALA A 165 -3.49 8.16 11.81
N SER A 166 -3.77 9.29 12.45
CA SER A 166 -5.15 9.77 12.66
C SER A 166 -5.93 9.99 11.36
N ARG A 167 -5.25 10.46 10.31
CA ARG A 167 -5.85 10.71 8.98
C ARG A 167 -6.09 9.42 8.22
N LEU A 168 -5.14 8.49 8.29
CA LEU A 168 -5.28 7.17 7.67
C LEU A 168 -6.45 6.39 8.27
N TYR A 169 -6.70 6.56 9.57
CA TYR A 169 -7.79 5.88 10.27
C TYR A 169 -9.20 6.39 9.90
N GLU A 170 -9.30 7.49 9.17
CA GLU A 170 -10.55 7.96 8.56
C GLU A 170 -10.92 7.19 7.28
N ALA A 171 -10.01 6.38 6.73
CA ALA A 171 -10.29 5.57 5.55
C ALA A 171 -11.29 4.45 5.88
N LYS A 172 -12.23 4.18 4.97
CA LYS A 172 -13.24 3.12 5.14
C LYS A 172 -12.71 1.78 4.66
N VAL A 173 -11.69 1.27 5.34
CA VAL A 173 -11.03 0.00 5.03
C VAL A 173 -11.04 -0.93 6.24
N GLY A 174 -10.74 -2.21 6.04
CA GLY A 174 -10.68 -3.23 7.10
C GLY A 174 -9.26 -3.55 7.55
N ALA A 175 -8.24 -3.10 6.80
CA ALA A 175 -6.85 -3.35 7.17
C ALA A 175 -5.92 -2.23 6.67
N LEU A 176 -4.82 -2.04 7.41
CA LEU A 176 -3.70 -1.20 7.02
C LEU A 176 -2.49 -2.09 6.72
N VAL A 177 -1.81 -1.83 5.61
CA VAL A 177 -0.56 -2.50 5.21
C VAL A 177 0.55 -1.46 5.31
N LEU A 178 1.54 -1.70 6.17
CA LEU A 178 2.64 -0.77 6.44
C LEU A 178 4.01 -1.42 6.26
N SER A 179 4.93 -0.69 5.64
CA SER A 179 6.34 -1.06 5.58
C SER A 179 6.99 -0.89 6.96
N MET A 180 7.45 -1.99 7.56
CA MET A 180 8.03 -2.01 8.92
C MET A 180 9.31 -2.86 9.03
N ALA A 181 9.75 -3.51 7.93
CA ALA A 181 11.00 -4.26 7.90
C ALA A 181 12.20 -3.39 7.54
N ASN A 182 11.99 -2.35 6.73
CA ASN A 182 13.01 -1.38 6.38
C ASN A 182 13.57 -0.70 7.63
N PRO A 183 14.89 -0.63 7.81
CA PRO A 183 15.52 -0.01 9.00
C PRO A 183 15.07 1.43 9.27
N ARG A 184 14.63 2.15 8.26
CA ARG A 184 14.12 3.52 8.41
C ARG A 184 12.79 3.60 9.11
N HIS A 185 11.90 2.60 8.89
CA HIS A 185 10.54 2.55 9.41
C HIS A 185 10.30 1.45 10.45
N ALA A 186 11.30 0.61 10.74
CA ALA A 186 11.18 -0.46 11.74
C ALA A 186 10.78 0.04 13.15
N HIS A 187 11.05 1.31 13.48
CA HIS A 187 10.69 1.93 14.75
C HIS A 187 9.21 2.33 14.86
N GLU A 188 8.46 2.36 13.76
CA GLU A 188 7.06 2.87 13.73
C GLU A 188 6.08 2.00 14.51
N HIS A 189 6.49 0.80 14.94
CA HIS A 189 5.73 0.02 15.92
C HIS A 189 5.48 0.80 17.22
N SER A 190 6.39 1.74 17.58
CA SER A 190 6.21 2.60 18.74
C SER A 190 5.09 3.63 18.56
N THR A 191 4.88 4.10 17.33
CA THR A 191 3.75 4.94 16.96
C THR A 191 2.44 4.15 17.03
N LEU A 192 2.41 2.93 16.48
CA LEU A 192 1.25 2.05 16.54
C LEU A 192 0.86 1.68 17.99
N ALA A 193 1.84 1.57 18.91
CA ALA A 193 1.56 1.33 20.33
C ALA A 193 0.88 2.51 21.02
N LYS A 194 1.15 3.74 20.58
CA LYS A 194 0.53 4.97 21.11
C LYS A 194 -0.78 5.32 20.42
N GLN A 195 -0.85 5.05 19.13
CA GLN A 195 -1.97 5.34 18.24
C GLN A 195 -2.33 4.06 17.46
N PRO A 196 -2.91 3.04 18.11
CA PRO A 196 -3.23 1.78 17.44
C PRO A 196 -4.32 1.98 16.37
N PRO A 197 -4.31 1.17 15.30
CA PRO A 197 -5.40 1.15 14.33
C PRO A 197 -6.74 0.84 15.01
N PRO A 198 -7.88 1.33 14.46
CA PRO A 198 -9.21 1.04 15.00
C PRO A 198 -9.38 -0.43 15.36
N GLY A 199 -10.12 -0.71 16.45
CA GLY A 199 -10.20 -2.05 17.04
C GLY A 199 -10.75 -3.16 16.14
N ASP A 200 -11.41 -2.78 15.07
CA ASP A 200 -11.98 -3.67 14.04
C ASP A 200 -11.14 -3.72 12.74
N TRP A 201 -9.91 -3.13 12.75
CA TRP A 201 -8.97 -3.21 11.64
C TRP A 201 -7.90 -4.25 11.90
N ASN A 202 -7.44 -4.87 10.82
CA ASN A 202 -6.22 -5.67 10.83
C ASN A 202 -5.00 -4.81 10.45
N LEU A 203 -3.83 -5.20 10.94
CA LEU A 203 -2.54 -4.70 10.49
C LEU A 203 -1.85 -5.79 9.68
N VAL A 204 -1.51 -5.52 8.43
CA VAL A 204 -0.55 -6.30 7.67
C VAL A 204 0.81 -5.66 7.87
N ALA A 205 1.60 -6.20 8.77
CA ALA A 205 2.92 -5.69 9.09
C ALA A 205 3.93 -6.16 8.04
N GLY A 206 4.62 -5.23 7.38
CA GLY A 206 5.77 -5.51 6.56
C GLY A 206 6.90 -6.04 7.46
N VAL A 207 7.26 -7.31 7.29
CA VAL A 207 8.30 -7.98 8.07
C VAL A 207 9.43 -8.52 7.20
N ILE A 208 9.29 -8.33 5.90
CA ILE A 208 10.28 -8.65 4.85
C ILE A 208 10.61 -7.36 4.09
N ASP A 209 11.88 -7.01 4.06
CA ASP A 209 12.40 -5.91 3.24
C ASP A 209 12.40 -6.32 1.76
N THR A 210 11.89 -5.45 0.90
CA THR A 210 11.76 -5.71 -0.54
C THR A 210 12.80 -4.98 -1.39
N THR A 211 13.78 -4.34 -0.77
CA THR A 211 14.84 -3.57 -1.44
C THR A 211 16.23 -4.22 -1.37
N THR A 212 16.37 -5.32 -0.61
CA THR A 212 17.66 -5.98 -0.38
C THR A 212 17.65 -7.45 -0.80
N ASN A 213 18.83 -7.98 -1.14
CA ASN A 213 19.01 -9.40 -1.42
C ASN A 213 19.37 -10.25 -0.18
N TYR A 214 19.24 -9.71 1.03
CA TYR A 214 19.30 -10.51 2.25
C TYR A 214 18.00 -11.30 2.42
N VAL A 215 18.11 -12.58 2.73
CA VAL A 215 16.96 -13.39 3.15
C VAL A 215 16.86 -13.29 4.67
N GLU A 216 15.74 -12.81 5.16
CA GLU A 216 15.48 -12.72 6.60
C GLU A 216 15.43 -14.11 7.22
N HIS A 217 16.08 -14.29 8.40
CA HIS A 217 15.91 -15.51 9.15
C HIS A 217 14.47 -15.60 9.70
N PRO A 218 13.82 -16.79 9.70
CA PRO A 218 12.45 -16.93 10.20
C PRO A 218 12.25 -16.43 11.64
N GLU A 219 13.26 -16.53 12.51
CA GLU A 219 13.20 -15.96 13.86
C GLU A 219 13.08 -14.41 13.83
N VAL A 220 13.81 -13.73 12.96
CA VAL A 220 13.72 -12.28 12.79
C VAL A 220 12.32 -11.87 12.31
N VAL A 221 11.76 -12.65 11.38
CA VAL A 221 10.38 -12.45 10.92
C VAL A 221 9.39 -12.62 12.08
N ALA A 222 9.54 -13.68 12.88
CA ALA A 222 8.70 -13.93 14.04
C ALA A 222 8.79 -12.80 15.07
N GLU A 223 9.99 -12.34 15.42
CA GLU A 223 10.21 -11.21 16.34
C GLU A 223 9.53 -9.91 15.85
N ARG A 224 9.56 -9.64 14.55
CA ARG A 224 8.87 -8.48 13.94
C ARG A 224 7.35 -8.60 14.05
N VAL A 225 6.80 -9.78 13.79
CA VAL A 225 5.35 -10.05 13.96
C VAL A 225 4.94 -9.91 15.43
N GLU A 226 5.70 -10.46 16.37
CA GLU A 226 5.46 -10.34 17.81
C GLU A 226 5.49 -8.88 18.28
N THR A 227 6.43 -8.09 17.73
CA THR A 227 6.54 -6.65 18.01
C THR A 227 5.32 -5.90 17.50
N ALA A 228 4.86 -6.19 16.28
CA ALA A 228 3.65 -5.61 15.73
C ALA A 228 2.40 -6.01 16.51
N ALA A 229 2.30 -7.29 16.92
CA ALA A 229 1.20 -7.80 17.74
C ALA A 229 1.11 -7.10 19.10
N LYS A 230 2.25 -6.86 19.72
CA LYS A 230 2.36 -6.10 20.97
C LYS A 230 1.91 -4.65 20.82
N ALA A 231 2.29 -4.02 19.70
CA ALA A 231 1.91 -2.64 19.41
C ALA A 231 0.40 -2.49 19.16
N VAL A 232 -0.22 -3.45 18.46
CA VAL A 232 -1.67 -3.46 18.18
C VAL A 232 -2.49 -3.91 19.39
N GLY A 233 -1.91 -4.71 20.27
CA GLY A 233 -2.57 -5.20 21.50
C GLY A 233 -3.40 -6.49 21.31
N ASP A 234 -3.57 -6.99 20.10
CA ASP A 234 -4.22 -8.27 19.80
C ASP A 234 -3.49 -8.97 18.63
N PRO A 235 -2.83 -10.12 18.88
CA PRO A 235 -2.12 -10.85 17.84
C PRO A 235 -3.01 -11.36 16.70
N ARG A 236 -4.31 -11.59 16.95
CA ARG A 236 -5.27 -12.03 15.93
C ARG A 236 -5.56 -10.98 14.86
N ARG A 237 -5.20 -9.73 15.12
CA ARG A 237 -5.35 -8.62 14.21
C ARG A 237 -4.10 -8.33 13.38
N VAL A 238 -3.03 -9.15 13.51
CA VAL A 238 -1.78 -8.93 12.80
C VAL A 238 -1.53 -10.05 11.80
N LEU A 239 -1.27 -9.67 10.57
CA LEU A 239 -0.81 -10.54 9.49
C LEU A 239 0.62 -10.15 9.13
N ALA A 240 1.44 -11.14 8.79
CA ALA A 240 2.76 -10.93 8.26
C ALA A 240 2.68 -10.65 6.75
N GLY A 241 3.40 -9.63 6.29
CA GLY A 241 3.49 -9.26 4.88
C GLY A 241 4.91 -8.83 4.50
N THR A 242 5.09 -8.49 3.24
CA THR A 242 6.27 -7.78 2.75
C THR A 242 6.08 -6.27 2.89
N ASP A 243 7.17 -5.50 2.94
CA ASP A 243 7.09 -4.03 3.00
C ASP A 243 6.34 -3.46 1.82
N CYS A 244 6.66 -3.92 0.61
CA CYS A 244 6.05 -3.54 -0.67
C CYS A 244 6.05 -4.74 -1.63
N GLY A 245 5.82 -4.51 -2.93
CA GLY A 245 6.13 -5.47 -3.98
C GLY A 245 7.65 -5.54 -4.25
N PHE A 246 8.14 -6.64 -4.79
CA PHE A 246 9.56 -6.81 -5.12
C PHE A 246 9.97 -6.13 -6.43
N ASP A 247 9.02 -5.85 -7.31
CA ASP A 247 9.21 -5.09 -8.56
C ASP A 247 8.07 -4.09 -8.73
N THR A 248 8.21 -2.92 -8.11
CA THR A 248 7.21 -1.86 -8.14
C THR A 248 7.24 -1.01 -9.41
N SER A 249 8.26 -1.20 -10.25
CA SER A 249 8.42 -0.51 -11.54
C SER A 249 9.10 -1.46 -12.52
N THR A 250 8.44 -1.77 -13.62
CA THR A 250 8.93 -2.71 -14.62
C THR A 250 10.38 -2.42 -15.03
N GLY A 251 11.26 -3.41 -14.88
CA GLY A 251 12.67 -3.33 -15.21
C GLY A 251 13.55 -2.64 -14.18
N PHE A 252 13.02 -2.29 -13.01
CA PHE A 252 13.76 -1.70 -11.88
C PHE A 252 13.84 -2.62 -10.67
N GLY A 253 13.45 -3.88 -10.81
CA GLY A 253 13.60 -4.88 -9.76
C GLY A 253 15.07 -5.06 -9.36
N ILE A 254 15.36 -4.86 -8.07
CA ILE A 254 16.73 -4.94 -7.52
C ILE A 254 16.97 -6.24 -6.76
N VAL A 255 15.89 -6.98 -6.47
CA VAL A 255 15.97 -8.27 -5.79
C VAL A 255 15.88 -9.39 -6.82
N ALA A 256 16.85 -10.30 -6.80
CA ALA A 256 16.88 -11.45 -7.71
C ALA A 256 15.67 -12.38 -7.46
N GLU A 257 15.12 -12.97 -8.54
CA GLU A 257 13.91 -13.78 -8.47
C GLU A 257 14.05 -14.94 -7.48
N GLU A 258 15.17 -15.62 -7.46
CA GLU A 258 15.42 -16.74 -6.53
C GLU A 258 15.40 -16.26 -5.07
N ILE A 259 15.91 -15.06 -4.81
CA ILE A 259 15.90 -14.44 -3.48
C ILE A 259 14.47 -14.08 -3.06
N VAL A 260 13.64 -13.61 -3.99
CA VAL A 260 12.22 -13.34 -3.70
C VAL A 260 11.53 -14.59 -3.15
N TRP A 261 11.73 -15.74 -3.81
CA TRP A 261 11.13 -17.01 -3.35
C TRP A 261 11.65 -17.44 -1.98
N GLU A 262 12.95 -17.27 -1.69
CA GLU A 262 13.51 -17.57 -0.35
C GLU A 262 12.96 -16.62 0.72
N LYS A 263 12.81 -15.32 0.42
CA LYS A 263 12.16 -14.35 1.32
C LYS A 263 10.71 -14.72 1.64
N LEU A 264 9.93 -15.16 0.64
CA LEU A 264 8.54 -15.61 0.84
C LEU A 264 8.48 -16.90 1.67
N ARG A 265 9.45 -17.81 1.53
CA ARG A 265 9.56 -18.99 2.41
C ARG A 265 9.88 -18.59 3.85
N ALA A 266 10.82 -17.66 4.04
CA ALA A 266 11.15 -17.11 5.34
C ALA A 266 9.96 -16.39 6.00
N LEU A 267 9.19 -15.62 5.21
CA LEU A 267 7.94 -15.00 5.65
C LEU A 267 6.96 -16.03 6.21
N SER A 268 6.68 -17.08 5.45
CA SER A 268 5.75 -18.14 5.85
C SER A 268 6.23 -18.87 7.11
N ALA A 269 7.49 -19.26 7.15
CA ALA A 269 8.07 -19.96 8.30
C ALA A 269 8.09 -19.08 9.56
N GLY A 270 8.43 -17.80 9.44
CA GLY A 270 8.42 -16.86 10.56
C GLY A 270 7.03 -16.54 11.08
N ALA A 271 6.05 -16.38 10.16
CA ALA A 271 4.65 -16.20 10.53
C ALA A 271 4.11 -17.40 11.31
N GLU A 272 4.46 -18.63 10.89
CA GLU A 272 4.10 -19.86 11.62
C GLU A 272 4.75 -19.91 13.01
N LEU A 273 6.03 -19.52 13.13
CA LEU A 273 6.72 -19.42 14.43
C LEU A 273 6.01 -18.43 15.37
N ALA A 274 5.70 -17.23 14.88
CA ALA A 274 5.00 -16.22 15.66
C ALA A 274 3.59 -16.68 16.08
N THR A 275 2.85 -17.33 15.17
CA THR A 275 1.52 -17.89 15.47
C THR A 275 1.58 -18.87 16.64
N ARG A 276 2.52 -19.82 16.62
CA ARG A 276 2.68 -20.79 17.73
C ARG A 276 3.07 -20.17 19.08
N ARG A 277 3.66 -18.97 19.07
CA ARG A 277 4.07 -18.26 20.30
C ARG A 277 3.01 -17.34 20.86
N LEU A 278 2.14 -16.84 19.99
CA LEU A 278 1.17 -15.80 20.33
C LEU A 278 -0.26 -16.34 20.51
N LEU A 279 -0.58 -17.48 19.86
CA LEU A 279 -1.90 -18.10 19.84
C LEU A 279 -1.86 -19.56 20.31
#